data_2cabb8cd1c7b599dea3509d2e04c237d
#
_entry.id   2cabb8cd1c7b599dea3509d2e04c237d
#
_cell.length_a   1.000
_cell.length_b   1.000
_cell.length_c   1.000
_cell.angle_alpha   90.00
_cell.angle_beta   90.00
_cell.angle_gamma   90.00
#
_symmetry.space_group_name_H-M   'P 1'
#
loop_
_entity.id
_entity.type
_entity.pdbx_description
1 polymer ?
#
loop_
_entity_poly.entity_id
_entity_poly.type
_entity_poly.pdbx_seq_one_letter_code
_entity_poly.pdbx_strand_id
1 'polypeptide(L)'
;PFRFVHVKSRLIKREEHGLIRMSILRNFSVICGHRQIGLLQNASLDEAQKQVLALIVSCGIRGKRVILPESIEAIGRGFIIARDVRRYNRAQETTLCTFIRDTSGLLCGRVTDYAVNEATLAIEAVEMIPGYLGSARKKRIWVYDYQRSENHAEELIVPACLGGELTLAKEGNEQCAYPP
;
A
#
# COMPACT_ATOMS: atom_id res chain seq x y z
N PRO A 1 8.70 5.26 -24.07
CA PRO A 1 8.92 6.54 -23.43
C PRO A 1 8.24 6.54 -22.07
N PHE A 2 9.05 6.35 -21.01
CA PHE A 2 8.57 6.35 -19.64
C PHE A 2 8.21 7.79 -19.25
N ARG A 3 6.97 8.02 -18.87
CA ARG A 3 6.54 9.30 -18.31
C ARG A 3 6.92 9.34 -16.83
N PHE A 4 7.91 10.11 -16.48
CA PHE A 4 8.16 10.51 -15.10
C PHE A 4 7.00 11.39 -14.63
N VAL A 5 6.16 10.86 -13.77
CA VAL A 5 5.13 11.64 -13.09
C VAL A 5 5.74 12.25 -11.85
N HIS A 6 5.76 13.56 -11.81
CA HIS A 6 6.22 14.38 -10.69
C HIS A 6 5.44 14.03 -9.43
N VAL A 7 6.07 13.39 -8.46
CA VAL A 7 5.42 13.03 -7.21
C VAL A 7 5.50 14.21 -6.25
N LYS A 8 4.46 15.02 -6.24
CA LYS A 8 4.19 15.89 -5.08
C LYS A 8 3.89 14.99 -3.89
N SER A 9 4.63 15.14 -2.80
CA SER A 9 4.33 14.51 -1.51
C SER A 9 3.05 15.14 -0.92
N ARG A 10 1.92 14.91 -1.56
CA ARG A 10 0.63 15.21 -0.97
C ARG A 10 0.27 14.06 -0.03
N LEU A 11 -0.05 14.38 1.21
CA LEU A 11 -0.96 13.55 1.99
C LEU A 11 -2.08 13.14 1.03
N ILE A 12 -2.21 11.84 0.75
CA ILE A 12 -3.35 11.33 -0.02
C ILE A 12 -4.56 11.70 0.82
N LYS A 13 -5.16 12.85 0.52
CA LYS A 13 -6.44 13.22 1.08
C LYS A 13 -7.42 12.21 0.51
N ARG A 14 -8.10 11.51 1.38
CA ARG A 14 -9.08 10.44 1.13
C ARG A 14 -10.16 10.81 0.10
N GLU A 15 -10.30 12.09 -0.22
CA GLU A 15 -11.47 12.60 -0.94
C GLU A 15 -11.27 12.79 -2.45
N GLU A 16 -10.04 12.77 -2.97
CA GLU A 16 -9.83 13.11 -4.38
C GLU A 16 -9.73 11.92 -5.35
N HIS A 17 -9.43 10.68 -4.87
CA HIS A 17 -9.20 9.55 -5.81
C HIS A 17 -9.64 8.17 -5.31
N GLY A 18 -10.36 8.05 -4.20
CA GLY A 18 -10.73 6.73 -3.66
C GLY A 18 -9.53 5.86 -3.27
N LEU A 19 -8.38 6.49 -2.94
CA LEU A 19 -7.19 5.80 -2.48
C LEU A 19 -7.11 5.78 -0.97
N ILE A 20 -6.85 4.61 -0.40
CA ILE A 20 -6.63 4.42 1.03
C ILE A 20 -5.30 3.72 1.28
N ARG A 21 -4.62 4.09 2.36
CA ARG A 21 -3.41 3.39 2.80
C ARG A 21 -3.76 2.04 3.40
N MET A 22 -2.99 1.00 3.08
CA MET A 22 -3.16 -0.32 3.69
C MET A 22 -3.03 -0.26 5.21
N SER A 23 -2.14 0.57 5.74
CA SER A 23 -1.98 0.78 7.19
C SER A 23 -3.23 1.37 7.85
N ILE A 24 -4.02 2.18 7.13
CA ILE A 24 -5.29 2.73 7.61
C ILE A 24 -6.38 1.66 7.57
N LEU A 25 -6.42 0.81 6.52
CA LEU A 25 -7.35 -0.30 6.44
C LEU A 25 -7.16 -1.30 7.58
N ARG A 26 -5.92 -1.51 8.03
CA ARG A 26 -5.66 -2.34 9.22
C ARG A 26 -6.43 -1.77 10.41
N ASN A 27 -7.03 -2.63 11.19
CA ASN A 27 -7.92 -2.34 12.32
C ASN A 27 -9.32 -1.82 11.94
N PHE A 28 -9.69 -1.76 10.65
CA PHE A 28 -11.08 -1.53 10.31
C PHE A 28 -11.95 -2.67 10.86
N SER A 29 -13.10 -2.29 11.41
CA SER A 29 -14.11 -3.25 11.84
C SER A 29 -14.71 -3.96 10.63
N VAL A 30 -14.78 -5.28 10.68
CA VAL A 30 -15.40 -6.06 9.63
C VAL A 30 -16.79 -6.50 10.08
N ILE A 31 -17.78 -6.17 9.27
CA ILE A 31 -19.20 -6.46 9.49
C ILE A 31 -19.65 -7.45 8.42
N CYS A 32 -20.25 -8.56 8.84
CA CYS A 32 -20.86 -9.52 7.94
C CYS A 32 -22.30 -9.79 8.40
N GLY A 33 -23.26 -9.57 7.49
CA GLY A 33 -24.66 -9.47 7.86
C GLY A 33 -24.89 -8.29 8.80
N HIS A 34 -25.37 -8.53 10.01
CA HIS A 34 -25.62 -7.48 11.01
C HIS A 34 -24.65 -7.54 12.21
N ARG A 35 -23.53 -8.24 12.10
CA ARG A 35 -22.62 -8.48 13.22
C ARG A 35 -21.20 -8.10 12.85
N GLN A 36 -20.53 -7.43 13.78
CA GLN A 36 -19.09 -7.28 13.72
C GLN A 36 -18.43 -8.63 13.98
N ILE A 37 -17.63 -9.11 13.04
CA ILE A 37 -16.96 -10.42 13.11
C ILE A 37 -15.51 -10.32 13.58
N GLY A 38 -14.87 -9.17 13.39
CA GLY A 38 -13.48 -8.97 13.78
C GLY A 38 -12.90 -7.65 13.27
N LEU A 39 -11.58 -7.60 13.26
CA LEU A 39 -10.82 -6.46 12.75
C LEU A 39 -9.95 -6.90 11.58
N LEU A 40 -9.81 -6.03 10.57
CA LEU A 40 -8.88 -6.29 9.49
C LEU A 40 -7.45 -6.28 10.02
N GLN A 41 -6.73 -7.37 9.80
CA GLN A 41 -5.36 -7.56 10.27
C GLN A 41 -4.33 -7.33 9.14
N ASN A 42 -4.60 -7.90 7.97
CA ASN A 42 -3.68 -7.88 6.84
C ASN A 42 -4.42 -8.06 5.51
N ALA A 43 -3.70 -7.98 4.42
CA ALA A 43 -4.18 -8.34 3.09
C ALA A 43 -3.21 -9.32 2.44
N SER A 44 -3.74 -10.20 1.60
CA SER A 44 -2.96 -11.02 0.68
C SER A 44 -2.96 -10.30 -0.67
N LEU A 45 -1.80 -10.19 -1.29
CA LEU A 45 -1.62 -9.55 -2.59
C LEU A 45 -1.30 -10.63 -3.65
N ASP A 46 -1.51 -10.28 -4.91
CA ASP A 46 -1.06 -11.10 -6.03
C ASP A 46 0.47 -11.15 -6.10
N GLU A 47 1.01 -12.01 -6.95
CA GLU A 47 2.48 -12.15 -7.11
C GLU A 47 3.14 -10.85 -7.57
N ALA A 48 2.47 -10.06 -8.42
CA ALA A 48 2.97 -8.77 -8.90
C ALA A 48 2.84 -7.64 -7.86
N GLN A 49 2.12 -7.90 -6.74
CA GLN A 49 1.75 -6.92 -5.71
C GLN A 49 0.98 -5.71 -6.27
N LYS A 50 0.16 -5.98 -7.28
CA LYS A 50 -0.71 -4.99 -7.94
C LYS A 50 -2.17 -5.12 -7.57
N GLN A 51 -2.58 -6.24 -6.95
CA GLN A 51 -3.97 -6.50 -6.62
C GLN A 51 -4.10 -7.15 -5.24
N VAL A 52 -5.09 -6.71 -4.46
CA VAL A 52 -5.50 -7.41 -3.25
C VAL A 52 -6.30 -8.64 -3.63
N LEU A 53 -5.82 -9.82 -3.26
CA LEU A 53 -6.49 -11.11 -3.48
C LEU A 53 -7.45 -11.45 -2.35
N ALA A 54 -7.12 -11.03 -1.14
CA ALA A 54 -7.93 -11.32 0.04
C ALA A 54 -7.61 -10.37 1.19
N LEU A 55 -8.61 -10.09 2.01
CA LEU A 55 -8.48 -9.37 3.26
C LEU A 55 -8.51 -10.37 4.43
N ILE A 56 -7.51 -10.32 5.31
CA ILE A 56 -7.35 -11.24 6.44
C ILE A 56 -7.88 -10.57 7.70
N VAL A 57 -8.89 -11.18 8.30
CA VAL A 57 -9.62 -10.65 9.47
C VAL A 57 -9.27 -11.45 10.71
N SER A 58 -8.91 -10.77 11.77
CA SER A 58 -8.75 -11.38 13.11
C SER A 58 -10.09 -11.40 13.84
N CYS A 59 -10.56 -12.59 14.19
CA CYS A 59 -11.82 -12.80 14.91
C CYS A 59 -11.59 -13.19 16.38
N GLY A 60 -10.49 -12.76 16.97
CA GLY A 60 -10.09 -13.06 18.34
C GLY A 60 -9.90 -14.57 18.55
N ILE A 61 -10.53 -15.14 19.57
CA ILE A 61 -10.44 -16.58 19.91
C ILE A 61 -10.95 -17.52 18.81
N ARG A 62 -11.76 -16.99 17.88
CA ARG A 62 -12.27 -17.75 16.72
C ARG A 62 -11.26 -17.86 15.58
N GLY A 63 -10.04 -17.31 15.76
CA GLY A 63 -8.97 -17.36 14.80
C GLY A 63 -9.13 -16.34 13.66
N LYS A 64 -8.55 -16.66 12.52
CA LYS A 64 -8.58 -15.80 11.33
C LYS A 64 -9.66 -16.21 10.33
N ARG A 65 -10.19 -15.23 9.60
CA ARG A 65 -11.10 -15.39 8.48
C ARG A 65 -10.57 -14.62 7.29
N VAL A 66 -11.13 -14.91 6.12
CA VAL A 66 -10.75 -14.27 4.85
C VAL A 66 -11.99 -13.70 4.18
N ILE A 67 -11.85 -12.50 3.64
CA ILE A 67 -12.83 -11.86 2.78
C ILE A 67 -12.22 -11.77 1.40
N LEU A 68 -12.90 -12.27 0.39
CA LEU A 68 -12.49 -12.09 -1.00
C LEU A 68 -13.03 -10.76 -1.53
N PRO A 69 -12.35 -10.12 -2.51
CA PRO A 69 -12.77 -8.85 -3.08
C PRO A 69 -14.23 -8.83 -3.52
N GLU A 70 -14.69 -9.89 -4.18
CA GLU A 70 -16.07 -10.04 -4.66
C GLU A 70 -17.12 -10.14 -3.55
N SER A 71 -16.69 -10.41 -2.32
CA SER A 71 -17.57 -10.45 -1.14
C SER A 71 -17.68 -9.11 -0.42
N ILE A 72 -16.88 -8.09 -0.81
CA ILE A 72 -16.91 -6.77 -0.20
C ILE A 72 -18.07 -5.98 -0.81
N GLU A 73 -18.97 -5.52 0.03
CA GLU A 73 -20.11 -4.68 -0.37
C GLU A 73 -19.78 -3.19 -0.25
N ALA A 74 -19.02 -2.82 0.77
CA ALA A 74 -18.61 -1.42 0.99
C ALA A 74 -17.37 -1.32 1.88
N ILE A 75 -16.57 -0.30 1.62
CA ILE A 75 -15.50 0.16 2.51
C ILE A 75 -15.87 1.55 3.00
N GLY A 76 -16.13 1.68 4.29
CA GLY A 76 -16.52 2.93 4.92
C GLY A 76 -15.42 3.55 5.77
N ARG A 77 -15.79 4.54 6.58
CA ARG A 77 -14.87 5.20 7.52
C ARG A 77 -14.65 4.31 8.74
N GLY A 78 -13.62 3.45 8.70
CA GLY A 78 -13.25 2.57 9.81
C GLY A 78 -13.98 1.22 9.83
N PHE A 79 -14.70 0.88 8.77
CA PHE A 79 -15.38 -0.41 8.66
C PHE A 79 -15.41 -0.94 7.23
N ILE A 80 -15.54 -2.25 7.10
CA ILE A 80 -15.73 -2.98 5.86
C ILE A 80 -17.01 -3.81 6.02
N ILE A 81 -17.92 -3.71 5.06
CA ILE A 81 -19.11 -4.57 4.98
C ILE A 81 -18.80 -5.67 4.00
N ALA A 82 -18.97 -6.91 4.46
CA ALA A 82 -18.79 -8.10 3.63
C ALA A 82 -20.04 -8.97 3.64
N ARG A 83 -20.37 -9.51 2.47
CA ARG A 83 -21.49 -10.46 2.29
C ARG A 83 -21.15 -11.83 2.87
N ASP A 84 -19.90 -12.26 2.67
CA ASP A 84 -19.43 -13.58 3.07
C ASP A 84 -18.01 -13.52 3.62
N VAL A 85 -17.70 -14.44 4.52
CA VAL A 85 -16.37 -14.62 5.10
C VAL A 85 -16.01 -16.10 5.09
N ARG A 86 -14.83 -16.41 4.56
CA ARG A 86 -14.36 -17.79 4.41
C ARG A 86 -13.36 -18.17 5.51
N ARG A 87 -13.13 -19.46 5.65
CA ARG A 87 -12.11 -19.97 6.55
C ARG A 87 -10.72 -19.56 6.04
N TYR A 88 -9.90 -19.05 6.93
CA TYR A 88 -8.53 -18.71 6.60
C TYR A 88 -7.71 -19.97 6.29
N ASN A 89 -6.90 -19.88 5.23
CA ASN A 89 -5.87 -20.86 4.90
C ASN A 89 -4.53 -20.12 4.79
N ARG A 90 -3.51 -20.62 5.48
CA ARG A 90 -2.16 -20.01 5.51
C ARG A 90 -1.51 -19.91 4.12
N ALA A 91 -1.86 -20.78 3.20
CA ALA A 91 -1.41 -20.72 1.82
C ALA A 91 -1.83 -19.43 1.07
N GLN A 92 -2.78 -18.67 1.64
CA GLN A 92 -3.25 -17.39 1.09
C GLN A 92 -2.42 -16.18 1.58
N GLU A 93 -1.46 -16.38 2.48
CA GLU A 93 -0.56 -15.29 2.87
C GLU A 93 0.52 -15.10 1.81
N THR A 94 0.52 -13.94 1.17
CA THR A 94 1.60 -13.53 0.27
C THR A 94 2.65 -12.78 1.07
N THR A 95 3.92 -13.07 0.84
CA THR A 95 5.02 -12.29 1.40
C THR A 95 5.00 -10.90 0.79
N LEU A 96 4.82 -9.88 1.62
CA LEU A 96 4.91 -8.50 1.19
C LEU A 96 6.36 -8.12 0.90
N CYS A 97 6.59 -7.38 -0.17
CA CYS A 97 7.92 -6.87 -0.46
C CYS A 97 8.36 -5.87 0.61
N THR A 98 9.63 -5.96 0.96
CA THR A 98 10.25 -5.17 2.02
C THR A 98 11.22 -4.14 1.47
N PHE A 99 11.84 -4.44 0.33
CA PHE A 99 12.90 -3.63 -0.24
C PHE A 99 12.55 -3.18 -1.66
N ILE A 100 13.10 -2.02 -2.03
CA ILE A 100 13.02 -1.49 -3.39
C ILE A 100 14.44 -1.31 -3.91
N ARG A 101 14.71 -1.94 -5.06
CA ARG A 101 15.95 -1.75 -5.83
C ARG A 101 15.64 -1.13 -7.18
N ASP A 102 16.63 -0.50 -7.76
CA ASP A 102 16.54 -0.09 -9.16
C ASP A 102 16.98 -1.22 -10.11
N THR A 103 16.82 -0.97 -11.41
CA THR A 103 17.23 -1.91 -12.46
C THR A 103 18.74 -2.19 -12.49
N SER A 104 19.56 -1.38 -11.83
CA SER A 104 21.01 -1.63 -11.65
C SER A 104 21.32 -2.50 -10.44
N GLY A 105 20.31 -2.84 -9.62
CA GLY A 105 20.44 -3.59 -8.38
C GLY A 105 20.75 -2.73 -7.16
N LEU A 106 20.80 -1.40 -7.29
CA LEU A 106 21.06 -0.51 -6.17
C LEU A 106 19.84 -0.46 -5.23
N LEU A 107 20.07 -0.60 -3.92
CA LEU A 107 19.03 -0.49 -2.91
C LEU A 107 18.55 0.96 -2.80
N CYS A 108 17.31 1.21 -3.22
CA CYS A 108 16.69 2.53 -3.18
C CYS A 108 16.03 2.83 -1.83
N GLY A 109 15.45 1.82 -1.18
CA GLY A 109 14.78 2.03 0.10
C GLY A 109 14.01 0.82 0.60
N ARG A 110 13.19 1.07 1.63
CA ARG A 110 12.30 0.07 2.24
C ARG A 110 10.85 0.45 2.03
N VAL A 111 10.02 -0.54 1.70
CA VAL A 111 8.57 -0.41 1.64
C VAL A 111 8.01 -0.17 3.04
N THR A 112 7.10 0.78 3.16
CA THR A 112 6.44 1.12 4.43
C THR A 112 4.92 0.97 4.38
N ASP A 113 4.32 1.18 3.18
CA ASP A 113 2.87 1.10 3.01
C ASP A 113 2.49 0.92 1.54
N TYR A 114 1.23 0.64 1.30
CA TYR A 114 0.62 0.50 -0.03
C TYR A 114 -0.59 1.43 -0.14
N ALA A 115 -0.75 2.09 -1.29
CA ALA A 115 -1.96 2.82 -1.64
C ALA A 115 -2.91 1.90 -2.40
N VAL A 116 -4.07 1.66 -1.84
CA VAL A 116 -5.10 0.74 -2.35
C VAL A 116 -6.26 1.57 -2.88
N ASN A 117 -6.73 1.26 -4.06
CA ASN A 117 -7.96 1.81 -4.59
C ASN A 117 -9.15 1.16 -3.88
N GLU A 118 -10.02 1.96 -3.26
CA GLU A 118 -11.15 1.46 -2.46
C GLU A 118 -12.19 0.71 -3.30
N ALA A 119 -12.35 1.08 -4.57
CA ALA A 119 -13.35 0.49 -5.44
C ALA A 119 -12.89 -0.81 -6.10
N THR A 120 -11.62 -0.86 -6.54
CA THR A 120 -11.07 -1.98 -7.30
C THR A 120 -10.18 -2.89 -6.49
N LEU A 121 -9.71 -2.44 -5.33
CA LEU A 121 -8.68 -3.06 -4.50
C LEU A 121 -7.33 -3.23 -5.22
N ALA A 122 -7.12 -2.48 -6.31
CA ALA A 122 -5.84 -2.40 -6.98
C ALA A 122 -4.82 -1.64 -6.11
N ILE A 123 -3.57 -2.05 -6.18
CA ILE A 123 -2.45 -1.33 -5.58
C ILE A 123 -1.94 -0.30 -6.59
N GLU A 124 -2.20 0.96 -6.32
CA GLU A 124 -1.85 2.06 -7.22
C GLU A 124 -0.41 2.55 -6.99
N ALA A 125 0.08 2.48 -5.75
CA ALA A 125 1.41 2.93 -5.40
C ALA A 125 1.94 2.24 -4.15
N VAL A 126 3.26 2.28 -4.00
CA VAL A 126 3.99 1.78 -2.83
C VAL A 126 4.68 2.95 -2.14
N GLU A 127 4.51 3.09 -0.84
CA GLU A 127 5.25 4.07 -0.04
C GLU A 127 6.60 3.50 0.36
N MET A 128 7.67 4.25 0.14
CA MET A 128 9.00 3.86 0.59
C MET A 128 9.68 4.94 1.43
N ILE A 129 10.58 4.51 2.29
CA ILE A 129 11.59 5.35 2.94
C ILE A 129 12.91 5.09 2.24
N PRO A 130 13.56 6.13 1.66
CA PRO A 130 14.86 6.00 1.01
C PRO A 130 15.92 5.46 1.96
N GLY A 131 16.75 4.52 1.46
CA GLY A 131 17.73 3.76 2.24
C GLY A 131 19.06 4.47 2.51
N TYR A 132 19.26 5.72 2.10
CA TYR A 132 20.55 6.39 2.25
C TYR A 132 20.85 6.71 3.71
N LEU A 133 21.91 6.10 4.19
CA LEU A 133 22.58 6.41 5.46
C LEU A 133 23.02 7.89 5.44
N GLY A 134 22.40 8.73 6.26
CA GLY A 134 22.84 10.12 6.47
C GLY A 134 21.78 11.20 6.35
N SER A 135 20.64 10.95 5.74
CA SER A 135 19.57 11.94 5.70
C SER A 135 18.79 11.93 7.03
N ALA A 136 18.98 12.95 7.84
CA ALA A 136 18.25 13.15 9.11
C ALA A 136 16.73 13.34 8.92
N ARG A 137 16.27 13.57 7.68
CA ARG A 137 14.87 13.71 7.30
C ARG A 137 14.49 12.59 6.36
N LYS A 138 14.00 11.47 6.91
CA LYS A 138 13.44 10.35 6.15
C LYS A 138 12.11 10.76 5.52
N LYS A 139 12.17 11.44 4.37
CA LYS A 139 10.96 11.80 3.61
C LYS A 139 10.39 10.53 2.98
N ARG A 140 9.12 10.24 3.20
CA ARG A 140 8.42 9.13 2.55
C ARG A 140 8.09 9.52 1.11
N ILE A 141 8.25 8.57 0.20
CA ILE A 141 8.05 8.76 -1.25
C ILE A 141 7.06 7.71 -1.74
N TRP A 142 6.10 8.13 -2.59
CA TRP A 142 5.21 7.21 -3.29
C TRP A 142 5.80 6.84 -4.65
N VAL A 143 5.84 5.54 -4.92
CA VAL A 143 6.32 4.95 -6.17
C VAL A 143 5.15 4.30 -6.87
N TYR A 144 4.85 4.73 -8.08
CA TYR A 144 3.72 4.25 -8.88
C TYR A 144 4.14 3.22 -9.92
N ASP A 145 5.36 3.32 -10.44
CA ASP A 145 5.90 2.40 -11.42
C ASP A 145 6.93 1.47 -10.77
N TYR A 146 6.52 0.25 -10.53
CA TYR A 146 7.34 -0.80 -9.93
C TYR A 146 6.94 -2.17 -10.46
N GLN A 147 7.85 -3.12 -10.38
CA GLN A 147 7.63 -4.53 -10.68
C GLN A 147 8.18 -5.38 -9.53
N ARG A 148 7.63 -6.56 -9.33
CA ARG A 148 8.23 -7.52 -8.39
C ARG A 148 9.48 -8.13 -9.01
N SER A 149 10.52 -8.34 -8.20
CA SER A 149 11.71 -9.05 -8.62
C SER A 149 11.40 -10.52 -8.89
N GLU A 150 11.85 -11.04 -10.03
CA GLU A 150 11.74 -12.47 -10.34
C GLU A 150 12.70 -13.33 -9.50
N ASN A 151 13.81 -12.75 -9.07
CA ASN A 151 14.88 -13.45 -8.35
C ASN A 151 14.73 -13.38 -6.82
N HIS A 152 14.04 -12.36 -6.31
CA HIS A 152 13.94 -12.09 -4.88
C HIS A 152 12.49 -11.77 -4.48
N ALA A 153 11.85 -12.71 -3.78
CA ALA A 153 10.42 -12.63 -3.44
C ALA A 153 10.04 -11.43 -2.57
N GLU A 154 10.99 -10.79 -1.90
CA GLU A 154 10.76 -9.65 -0.99
C GLU A 154 11.19 -8.31 -1.59
N GLU A 155 11.51 -8.27 -2.89
CA GLU A 155 12.02 -7.08 -3.55
C GLU A 155 11.10 -6.57 -4.66
N LEU A 156 10.95 -5.25 -4.71
CA LEU A 156 10.38 -4.53 -5.85
C LEU A 156 11.49 -3.88 -6.65
N ILE A 157 11.35 -3.90 -7.97
CA ILE A 157 12.25 -3.24 -8.90
C ILE A 157 11.57 -1.99 -9.43
N VAL A 158 12.27 -0.88 -9.40
CA VAL A 158 11.86 0.38 -9.99
C VAL A 158 12.79 0.74 -11.16
N PRO A 159 12.35 1.57 -12.12
CA PRO A 159 13.25 2.13 -13.11
C PRO A 159 14.46 2.77 -12.44
N ALA A 160 15.64 2.74 -13.09
CA ALA A 160 16.89 3.21 -12.51
C ALA A 160 16.70 4.55 -11.79
N CYS A 161 16.97 4.54 -10.49
CA CYS A 161 17.09 5.77 -9.74
C CYS A 161 18.30 6.49 -10.31
N LEU A 162 18.08 7.55 -11.08
CA LEU A 162 19.13 8.36 -11.71
C LEU A 162 20.21 8.67 -10.68
N GLY A 163 21.40 8.15 -10.95
CA GLY A 163 22.57 8.03 -10.11
C GLY A 163 22.69 9.06 -8.98
N GLY A 164 22.57 8.61 -7.75
CA GLY A 164 22.99 9.31 -6.55
C GLY A 164 22.17 10.52 -6.10
N GLU A 165 21.41 11.13 -6.95
CA GLU A 165 20.39 12.12 -6.64
C GLU A 165 19.04 11.58 -7.11
N LEU A 166 18.25 11.01 -6.17
CA LEU A 166 16.83 11.29 -6.19
C LEU A 166 16.78 12.83 -6.28
N THR A 167 16.67 13.37 -7.47
CA THR A 167 16.45 14.79 -7.66
C THR A 167 15.16 15.07 -6.94
N LEU A 168 15.29 15.41 -5.66
CA LEU A 168 14.25 16.03 -4.89
C LEU A 168 13.81 17.16 -5.78
N ALA A 169 12.67 17.01 -6.45
CA ALA A 169 12.09 18.09 -7.20
C ALA A 169 12.16 19.29 -6.28
N LYS A 170 12.94 20.29 -6.68
CA LYS A 170 13.12 21.53 -5.93
C LYS A 170 11.76 21.93 -5.42
N GLU A 171 11.62 22.00 -4.12
CA GLU A 171 10.47 22.58 -3.46
C GLU A 171 10.30 23.97 -4.02
N GLY A 172 9.35 24.16 -4.93
CA GLY A 172 8.82 25.45 -5.22
C GLY A 172 8.25 25.98 -3.91
N ASN A 173 8.88 27.03 -3.41
CA ASN A 173 8.53 27.78 -2.22
C ASN A 173 7.16 28.44 -2.47
N GLU A 174 6.08 27.72 -2.26
CA GLU A 174 4.73 28.28 -2.17
C GLU A 174 4.37 28.37 -0.70
N GLN A 175 4.58 29.56 -0.15
CA GLN A 175 3.99 30.03 1.07
C GLN A 175 2.47 29.82 0.97
N CYS A 176 1.96 28.82 1.68
CA CYS A 176 0.53 28.76 2.00
C CYS A 176 0.24 29.87 3.01
N ALA A 177 -0.21 31.02 2.51
CA ALA A 177 -0.87 32.03 3.31
C ALA A 177 -2.19 31.43 3.81
N TYR A 178 -2.33 31.28 5.10
CA TYR A 178 -3.62 31.05 5.73
C TYR A 178 -4.42 32.35 5.61
N PRO A 179 -5.68 32.33 5.14
CA PRO A 179 -6.56 33.45 5.32
C PRO A 179 -6.99 33.58 6.79
N PRO A 180 -7.29 34.81 7.26
CA PRO A 180 -7.63 35.14 8.64
C PRO A 180 -8.94 34.50 9.14
#